data_ce3042666a4831805c472b43429e1eef
#
_entry.id   ce3042666a4831805c472b43429e1eef
#
_cell.length_a   1.000
_cell.length_b   1.000
_cell.length_c   1.000
_cell.angle_alpha   90.00
_cell.angle_beta   90.00
_cell.angle_gamma   90.00
#
_symmetry.space_group_name_H-M   'P 1'
#
loop_
_entity.id
_entity.type
_entity.pdbx_description
1 polymer ?
#
loop_
_entity_poly.entity_id
_entity_poly.type
_entity_poly.pdbx_seq_one_letter_code
_entity_poly.pdbx_strand_id
1 'polypeptide(L)'
;MNPNGSTTNGSGHSGSTAPVVLTILDGWGYRENGEHNAIHHAETPVMDALWHAYPHALIEASGSDVGLPDNQMGNSEVGHLTIGAGRIIRQELVRISDTVRSNQLAAIPGLAELAERLKQSNGTLHLLGLCSDGGVHSHVEHLCGLIRWAKQAGISRLAIHAITDGRDTPTQ
;
A
#
# COMPACT_ATOMS: atom_id res chain seq x y z
N MET A 1 54.45 35.17 30.45
CA MET A 1 54.67 35.66 29.07
C MET A 1 54.82 34.43 28.19
N ASN A 2 53.82 34.12 27.43
CA ASN A 2 53.97 33.37 26.19
C ASN A 2 52.66 33.52 25.38
N PRO A 3 52.63 34.24 24.29
CA PRO A 3 51.50 34.38 23.43
C PRO A 3 51.67 33.46 22.24
N ASN A 4 50.82 32.46 22.10
CA ASN A 4 50.57 31.84 20.81
C ASN A 4 49.10 31.37 20.75
N GLY A 5 48.24 32.31 20.41
CA GLY A 5 46.91 32.00 19.95
C GLY A 5 46.97 31.50 18.51
N SER A 6 46.78 30.21 18.30
CA SER A 6 46.57 29.65 16.98
C SER A 6 45.07 29.72 16.66
N THR A 7 44.70 30.68 15.87
CA THR A 7 43.39 30.74 15.21
C THR A 7 43.39 29.74 14.07
N THR A 8 42.77 28.58 14.29
CA THR A 8 42.42 27.68 13.20
C THR A 8 41.27 28.29 12.41
N ASN A 9 41.59 28.85 11.26
CA ASN A 9 40.62 29.20 10.23
C ASN A 9 39.91 27.93 9.79
N GLY A 10 38.71 27.75 10.27
CA GLY A 10 37.78 26.78 9.72
C GLY A 10 37.42 27.22 8.29
N SER A 11 38.08 26.63 7.30
CA SER A 11 37.65 26.69 5.90
C SER A 11 36.29 26.04 5.77
N GLY A 12 35.23 26.85 5.85
CA GLY A 12 33.89 26.43 5.50
C GLY A 12 33.88 25.97 4.05
N HIS A 13 33.81 24.67 3.84
CA HIS A 13 33.46 24.12 2.54
C HIS A 13 32.00 24.54 2.27
N SER A 14 31.80 25.63 1.55
CA SER A 14 30.56 25.91 0.85
C SER A 14 30.48 24.91 -0.31
N GLY A 15 30.16 23.66 -0.01
CA GLY A 15 29.87 22.68 -1.01
C GLY A 15 28.63 23.14 -1.79
N SER A 16 28.81 23.61 -3.00
CA SER A 16 27.76 23.78 -3.97
C SER A 16 27.08 22.41 -4.10
N THR A 17 25.92 22.25 -3.48
CA THR A 17 25.13 21.03 -3.65
C THR A 17 24.62 21.02 -5.09
N ALA A 18 25.21 20.18 -5.92
CA ALA A 18 24.70 19.95 -7.26
C ALA A 18 23.24 19.47 -7.17
N PRO A 19 22.35 19.93 -8.03
CA PRO A 19 20.97 19.47 -8.02
C PRO A 19 20.90 17.96 -8.30
N VAL A 20 20.03 17.27 -7.58
CA VAL A 20 19.68 15.86 -7.83
C VAL A 20 18.42 15.83 -8.66
N VAL A 21 18.45 15.10 -9.77
CA VAL A 21 17.29 14.89 -10.63
C VAL A 21 16.85 13.43 -10.50
N LEU A 22 15.61 13.22 -10.08
CA LEU A 22 14.94 11.90 -10.09
C LEU A 22 14.03 11.83 -11.31
N THR A 23 14.32 10.91 -12.23
CA THR A 23 13.46 10.64 -13.38
C THR A 23 12.74 9.33 -13.18
N ILE A 24 11.41 9.34 -13.20
CA ILE A 24 10.56 8.16 -13.05
C ILE A 24 9.97 7.83 -14.41
N LEU A 25 10.30 6.63 -14.91
CA LEU A 25 9.70 6.05 -16.12
C LEU A 25 8.57 5.13 -15.69
N ASP A 26 7.39 5.69 -15.50
CA ASP A 26 6.22 4.96 -15.02
C ASP A 26 5.81 3.87 -16.02
N GLY A 27 5.60 2.65 -15.52
CA GLY A 27 5.32 1.48 -16.35
C GLY A 27 6.55 0.84 -17.02
N TRP A 28 7.76 1.39 -16.85
CA TRP A 28 8.98 0.79 -17.37
C TRP A 28 9.47 -0.32 -16.43
N GLY A 29 9.05 -1.57 -16.73
CA GLY A 29 9.40 -2.74 -15.93
C GLY A 29 10.56 -3.54 -16.52
N TYR A 30 11.11 -4.45 -15.72
CA TYR A 30 12.15 -5.39 -16.14
C TYR A 30 11.58 -6.80 -16.24
N ARG A 31 11.89 -7.48 -17.35
CA ARG A 31 11.62 -8.90 -17.56
C ARG A 31 12.63 -9.47 -18.55
N GLU A 32 13.29 -10.57 -18.18
CA GLU A 32 14.30 -11.22 -19.05
C GLU A 32 13.67 -11.80 -20.34
N ASN A 33 12.46 -12.35 -20.24
CA ASN A 33 11.79 -12.92 -21.40
C ASN A 33 11.29 -11.83 -22.34
N GLY A 34 11.72 -11.90 -23.60
CA GLY A 34 11.31 -10.97 -24.67
C GLY A 34 9.91 -11.17 -25.21
N GLU A 35 9.26 -12.32 -24.98
CA GLU A 35 7.91 -12.57 -25.48
C GLU A 35 6.89 -11.60 -24.88
N HIS A 36 6.12 -10.92 -25.73
CA HIS A 36 5.17 -9.86 -25.35
C HIS A 36 5.78 -8.72 -24.51
N ASN A 37 7.08 -8.42 -24.69
CA ASN A 37 7.80 -7.37 -24.01
C ASN A 37 8.20 -6.25 -24.98
N ALA A 38 7.40 -5.20 -25.03
CA ALA A 38 7.62 -4.07 -25.94
C ALA A 38 8.96 -3.36 -25.68
N ILE A 39 9.40 -3.27 -24.44
CA ILE A 39 10.69 -2.65 -24.05
C ILE A 39 11.84 -3.48 -24.62
N HIS A 40 11.76 -4.80 -24.54
CA HIS A 40 12.78 -5.71 -25.06
C HIS A 40 12.92 -5.62 -26.59
N HIS A 41 11.83 -5.34 -27.30
CA HIS A 41 11.81 -5.24 -28.76
C HIS A 41 12.09 -3.82 -29.27
N ALA A 42 12.09 -2.83 -28.40
CA ALA A 42 12.37 -1.45 -28.80
C ALA A 42 13.88 -1.19 -28.88
N GLU A 43 14.26 -0.25 -29.75
CA GLU A 43 15.61 0.31 -29.74
C GLU A 43 15.73 1.32 -28.61
N THR A 44 16.49 0.97 -27.57
CA THR A 44 16.64 1.78 -26.34
C THR A 44 18.10 2.14 -26.06
N PRO A 45 18.84 2.75 -27.03
CA PRO A 45 20.29 2.90 -26.95
C PRO A 45 20.75 3.71 -25.73
N VAL A 46 19.97 4.68 -25.26
CA VAL A 46 20.31 5.48 -24.08
C VAL A 46 20.15 4.64 -22.80
N MET A 47 19.04 3.91 -22.66
CA MET A 47 18.81 3.04 -21.52
C MET A 47 19.82 1.90 -21.47
N ASP A 48 20.14 1.31 -22.61
CA ASP A 48 21.15 0.25 -22.72
C ASP A 48 22.52 0.77 -22.30
N ALA A 49 22.92 1.96 -22.73
CA ALA A 49 24.16 2.59 -22.34
C ALA A 49 24.20 2.88 -20.83
N LEU A 50 23.11 3.41 -20.25
CA LEU A 50 23.00 3.67 -18.82
C LEU A 50 23.10 2.37 -18.01
N TRP A 51 22.39 1.34 -18.43
CA TRP A 51 22.41 0.02 -17.78
C TRP A 51 23.79 -0.60 -17.72
N HIS A 52 24.57 -0.46 -18.81
CA HIS A 52 25.94 -1.00 -18.87
C HIS A 52 26.98 -0.15 -18.13
N ALA A 53 26.80 1.17 -18.14
CA ALA A 53 27.86 2.08 -17.66
C ALA A 53 27.70 2.48 -16.18
N TYR A 54 26.53 2.37 -15.60
CA TYR A 54 26.26 2.89 -14.26
C TYR A 54 25.72 1.81 -13.32
N PRO A 55 25.90 1.98 -11.99
CA PRO A 55 25.29 1.11 -11.00
C PRO A 55 23.78 1.09 -11.13
N HIS A 56 23.20 -0.09 -11.07
CA HIS A 56 21.76 -0.30 -11.12
C HIS A 56 21.34 -1.42 -10.19
N ALA A 57 20.05 -1.44 -9.82
CA ALA A 57 19.45 -2.49 -9.02
C ALA A 57 18.00 -2.71 -9.46
N LEU A 58 17.50 -3.91 -9.27
CA LEU A 58 16.09 -4.24 -9.39
C LEU A 58 15.41 -4.04 -8.05
N ILE A 59 14.19 -3.53 -8.08
CA ILE A 59 13.30 -3.39 -6.92
C ILE A 59 11.98 -4.07 -7.22
N GLU A 60 11.34 -4.58 -6.18
CA GLU A 60 10.00 -5.12 -6.29
C GLU A 60 8.98 -4.00 -6.53
N ALA A 61 7.98 -4.27 -7.38
CA ALA A 61 6.95 -3.31 -7.76
C ALA A 61 5.52 -3.83 -7.54
N SER A 62 5.35 -4.95 -6.82
CA SER A 62 4.05 -5.61 -6.62
C SER A 62 3.92 -6.22 -5.22
N GLY A 63 2.72 -6.58 -4.84
CA GLY A 63 2.44 -7.34 -3.62
C GLY A 63 2.84 -6.62 -2.34
N SER A 64 3.17 -7.41 -1.33
CA SER A 64 3.52 -6.94 0.03
C SER A 64 4.74 -6.02 0.06
N ASP A 65 5.65 -6.15 -0.89
CA ASP A 65 6.85 -5.31 -0.98
C ASP A 65 6.56 -3.85 -1.32
N VAL A 66 5.38 -3.57 -1.82
CA VAL A 66 4.88 -2.21 -2.05
C VAL A 66 3.62 -1.88 -1.24
N GLY A 67 3.27 -2.72 -0.26
CA GLY A 67 2.15 -2.48 0.65
C GLY A 67 0.79 -2.88 0.11
N LEU A 68 0.75 -3.70 -0.94
CA LEU A 68 -0.45 -4.31 -1.54
C LEU A 68 -0.65 -5.75 -1.03
N PRO A 69 -1.83 -6.35 -1.24
CA PRO A 69 -2.02 -7.78 -1.04
C PRO A 69 -1.03 -8.61 -1.87
N ASP A 70 -0.66 -9.79 -1.37
CA ASP A 70 0.18 -10.72 -2.12
C ASP A 70 -0.46 -11.03 -3.49
N ASN A 71 0.39 -11.16 -4.52
CA ASN A 71 -0.02 -11.39 -5.90
C ASN A 71 -0.81 -10.25 -6.59
N GLN A 72 -0.98 -9.11 -5.95
CA GLN A 72 -1.57 -7.94 -6.59
C GLN A 72 -0.49 -7.14 -7.34
N MET A 73 -0.77 -6.86 -8.62
CA MET A 73 0.09 -6.03 -9.44
C MET A 73 0.18 -4.61 -8.88
N GLY A 74 1.38 -4.03 -8.89
CA GLY A 74 1.60 -2.65 -8.50
C GLY A 74 0.91 -1.64 -9.41
N ASN A 75 0.83 -0.42 -8.95
CA ASN A 75 0.28 0.70 -9.69
C ASN A 75 1.06 1.99 -9.39
N SER A 76 0.83 3.01 -10.21
CA SER A 76 1.52 4.29 -10.12
C SER A 76 1.33 4.98 -8.77
N GLU A 77 0.13 4.95 -8.21
CA GLU A 77 -0.18 5.60 -6.92
C GLU A 77 0.68 5.03 -5.80
N VAL A 78 0.69 3.71 -5.66
CA VAL A 78 1.44 3.01 -4.62
C VAL A 78 2.95 3.21 -4.79
N GLY A 79 3.45 3.15 -6.03
CA GLY A 79 4.87 3.38 -6.34
C GLY A 79 5.31 4.78 -5.95
N HIS A 80 4.57 5.81 -6.37
CA HIS A 80 4.89 7.21 -6.05
C HIS A 80 4.76 7.50 -4.55
N LEU A 81 3.75 6.94 -3.86
CA LEU A 81 3.62 7.08 -2.41
C LEU A 81 4.82 6.46 -1.68
N THR A 82 5.28 5.29 -2.10
CA THR A 82 6.45 4.61 -1.51
C THR A 82 7.73 5.40 -1.72
N ILE A 83 7.96 5.91 -2.94
CA ILE A 83 9.10 6.78 -3.25
C ILE A 83 9.05 8.06 -2.42
N GLY A 84 7.90 8.75 -2.38
CA GLY A 84 7.74 10.00 -1.66
C GLY A 84 7.87 9.88 -0.15
N ALA A 85 7.42 8.75 0.41
CA ALA A 85 7.51 8.48 1.84
C ALA A 85 8.87 7.90 2.29
N GLY A 86 9.68 7.39 1.35
CA GLY A 86 10.93 6.68 1.65
C GLY A 86 10.71 5.37 2.43
N ARG A 87 9.51 4.81 2.40
CA ARG A 87 9.14 3.56 3.09
C ARG A 87 7.91 2.95 2.46
N ILE A 88 7.73 1.65 2.66
CA ILE A 88 6.50 0.95 2.26
C ILE A 88 5.31 1.48 3.06
N ILE A 89 4.24 1.88 2.34
CA ILE A 89 2.96 2.30 2.93
C ILE A 89 1.94 1.20 2.69
N ARG A 90 1.52 0.52 3.76
CA ARG A 90 0.46 -0.48 3.67
C ARG A 90 -0.86 0.16 3.28
N GLN A 91 -1.47 -0.34 2.23
CA GLN A 91 -2.76 0.11 1.75
C GLN A 91 -3.88 -0.23 2.73
N GLU A 92 -4.98 0.54 2.69
CA GLU A 92 -6.11 0.34 3.61
C GLU A 92 -6.67 -1.08 3.56
N LEU A 93 -6.78 -1.67 2.37
CA LEU A 93 -7.23 -3.05 2.21
C LEU A 93 -6.37 -4.03 3.01
N VAL A 94 -5.05 -3.91 2.94
CA VAL A 94 -4.11 -4.75 3.69
C VAL A 94 -4.27 -4.53 5.21
N ARG A 95 -4.35 -3.28 5.64
CA ARG A 95 -4.52 -2.91 7.05
C ARG A 95 -5.82 -3.49 7.63
N ILE A 96 -6.92 -3.38 6.89
CA ILE A 96 -8.22 -3.93 7.30
C ILE A 96 -8.16 -5.46 7.33
N SER A 97 -7.57 -6.10 6.31
CA SER A 97 -7.39 -7.54 6.25
C SER A 97 -6.60 -8.06 7.45
N ASP A 98 -5.48 -7.41 7.79
CA ASP A 98 -4.66 -7.78 8.94
C ASP A 98 -5.44 -7.64 10.26
N THR A 99 -6.22 -6.56 10.41
CA THR A 99 -7.07 -6.33 11.58
C THR A 99 -8.15 -7.42 11.74
N VAL A 100 -8.76 -7.82 10.61
CA VAL A 100 -9.76 -8.89 10.59
C VAL A 100 -9.12 -10.25 10.92
N ARG A 101 -8.01 -10.58 10.28
CA ARG A 101 -7.31 -11.86 10.48
C ARG A 101 -6.74 -12.01 11.89
N SER A 102 -6.24 -10.93 12.46
CA SER A 102 -5.75 -10.91 13.85
C SER A 102 -6.85 -10.80 14.90
N ASN A 103 -8.14 -10.79 14.49
CA ASN A 103 -9.30 -10.65 15.38
C ASN A 103 -9.27 -9.38 16.26
N GLN A 104 -8.73 -8.28 15.73
CA GLN A 104 -8.55 -7.02 16.46
C GLN A 104 -9.67 -6.00 16.23
N LEU A 105 -10.76 -6.36 15.57
CA LEU A 105 -11.90 -5.45 15.33
C LEU A 105 -12.47 -4.88 16.63
N ALA A 106 -12.50 -5.68 17.69
CA ALA A 106 -12.98 -5.23 19.01
C ALA A 106 -12.10 -4.12 19.64
N ALA A 107 -10.86 -3.99 19.23
CA ALA A 107 -9.95 -2.94 19.70
C ALA A 107 -10.17 -1.59 19.01
N ILE A 108 -10.99 -1.53 17.98
CA ILE A 108 -11.34 -0.28 17.28
C ILE A 108 -12.36 0.47 18.12
N PRO A 109 -12.04 1.68 18.66
CA PRO A 109 -12.91 2.38 19.61
C PRO A 109 -14.34 2.60 19.08
N GLY A 110 -14.50 2.99 17.82
CA GLY A 110 -15.82 3.20 17.22
C GLY A 110 -16.67 1.94 17.12
N LEU A 111 -16.06 0.77 16.89
CA LEU A 111 -16.79 -0.51 16.86
C LEU A 111 -17.20 -0.95 18.28
N ALA A 112 -16.34 -0.78 19.28
CA ALA A 112 -16.64 -1.08 20.66
C ALA A 112 -17.82 -0.22 21.17
N GLU A 113 -17.78 1.09 20.91
CA GLU A 113 -18.87 2.01 21.27
C GLU A 113 -20.18 1.65 20.55
N LEU A 114 -20.13 1.35 19.25
CA LEU A 114 -21.28 0.91 18.48
C LEU A 114 -21.93 -0.34 19.07
N ALA A 115 -21.13 -1.33 19.46
CA ALA A 115 -21.64 -2.56 20.07
C ALA A 115 -22.41 -2.27 21.36
N GLU A 116 -21.87 -1.41 22.25
CA GLU A 116 -22.53 -1.03 23.48
C GLU A 116 -23.85 -0.29 23.24
N ARG A 117 -23.87 0.67 22.30
CA ARG A 117 -25.07 1.40 21.93
C ARG A 117 -26.16 0.47 21.37
N LEU A 118 -25.78 -0.48 20.50
CA LEU A 118 -26.74 -1.44 19.94
C LEU A 118 -27.32 -2.38 20.98
N LYS A 119 -26.52 -2.83 21.95
CA LYS A 119 -27.03 -3.64 23.08
C LYS A 119 -28.01 -2.86 23.93
N GLN A 120 -27.71 -1.63 24.29
CA GLN A 120 -28.57 -0.77 25.10
C GLN A 120 -29.91 -0.45 24.43
N SER A 121 -29.89 -0.20 23.13
CA SER A 121 -31.08 0.16 22.35
C SER A 121 -31.85 -1.04 21.78
N ASN A 122 -31.32 -2.27 21.92
CA ASN A 122 -31.79 -3.44 21.20
C ASN A 122 -31.89 -3.18 19.66
N GLY A 123 -30.95 -2.40 19.16
CA GLY A 123 -30.89 -1.97 17.76
C GLY A 123 -30.43 -3.06 16.80
N THR A 124 -30.54 -2.79 15.52
CA THR A 124 -30.05 -3.68 14.46
C THR A 124 -28.76 -3.10 13.86
N LEU A 125 -27.70 -3.91 13.77
CA LEU A 125 -26.52 -3.57 13.01
C LEU A 125 -26.79 -3.77 11.52
N HIS A 126 -26.66 -2.72 10.73
CA HIS A 126 -26.75 -2.78 9.28
C HIS A 126 -25.36 -2.73 8.67
N LEU A 127 -24.99 -3.74 7.89
CA LEU A 127 -23.76 -3.80 7.10
C LEU A 127 -24.15 -3.60 5.63
N LEU A 128 -23.64 -2.51 5.03
CA LEU A 128 -23.87 -2.17 3.63
C LEU A 128 -22.55 -2.11 2.89
N GLY A 129 -22.44 -2.81 1.78
CA GLY A 129 -21.21 -2.75 0.98
C GLY A 129 -21.18 -3.72 -0.19
N LEU A 130 -20.13 -3.59 -0.99
CA LEU A 130 -19.83 -4.44 -2.12
C LEU A 130 -19.38 -5.81 -1.61
N CYS A 131 -20.06 -6.87 -2.02
CA CYS A 131 -19.64 -8.26 -1.79
C CYS A 131 -18.80 -8.74 -2.97
N SER A 132 -17.49 -8.66 -2.83
CA SER A 132 -16.52 -9.02 -3.85
C SER A 132 -15.39 -9.84 -3.26
N ASP A 133 -14.87 -10.77 -4.01
CA ASP A 133 -13.62 -11.51 -3.72
C ASP A 133 -12.42 -10.94 -4.50
N GLY A 134 -12.64 -9.93 -5.35
CA GLY A 134 -11.61 -9.29 -6.18
C GLY A 134 -10.59 -8.47 -5.41
N GLY A 135 -10.95 -7.96 -4.22
CA GLY A 135 -10.00 -7.22 -3.36
C GLY A 135 -9.53 -5.88 -3.92
N VAL A 136 -10.31 -5.26 -4.80
CA VAL A 136 -10.02 -3.93 -5.35
C VAL A 136 -10.73 -2.83 -4.56
N HIS A 137 -12.06 -2.85 -4.52
CA HIS A 137 -12.87 -1.87 -3.80
C HIS A 137 -13.40 -2.40 -2.47
N SER A 138 -13.44 -3.71 -2.29
CA SER A 138 -13.84 -4.40 -1.06
C SER A 138 -13.33 -5.84 -1.07
N HIS A 139 -13.48 -6.53 0.07
CA HIS A 139 -13.23 -7.96 0.15
C HIS A 139 -14.27 -8.63 1.05
N VAL A 140 -14.88 -9.72 0.58
CA VAL A 140 -15.93 -10.45 1.31
C VAL A 140 -15.45 -10.97 2.68
N GLU A 141 -14.15 -11.26 2.84
CA GLU A 141 -13.58 -11.62 4.14
C GLU A 141 -13.75 -10.55 5.21
N HIS A 142 -13.77 -9.25 4.82
CA HIS A 142 -14.00 -8.15 5.74
C HIS A 142 -15.44 -8.18 6.26
N LEU A 143 -16.42 -8.42 5.39
CA LEU A 143 -17.82 -8.60 5.78
C LEU A 143 -17.98 -9.79 6.73
N CYS A 144 -17.38 -10.94 6.38
CA CYS A 144 -17.38 -12.12 7.24
C CYS A 144 -16.70 -11.84 8.60
N GLY A 145 -15.64 -11.04 8.61
CA GLY A 145 -14.97 -10.57 9.82
C GLY A 145 -15.89 -9.75 10.72
N LEU A 146 -16.59 -8.78 10.14
CA LEU A 146 -17.56 -7.96 10.86
C LEU A 146 -18.74 -8.76 11.42
N ILE A 147 -19.22 -9.76 10.68
CA ILE A 147 -20.28 -10.67 11.16
C ILE A 147 -19.79 -11.47 12.38
N ARG A 148 -18.56 -12.03 12.30
CA ARG A 148 -17.96 -12.74 13.44
C ARG A 148 -17.76 -11.83 14.65
N TRP A 149 -17.25 -10.61 14.42
CA TRP A 149 -17.10 -9.62 15.46
C TRP A 149 -18.45 -9.26 16.11
N ALA A 150 -19.51 -9.00 15.32
CA ALA A 150 -20.83 -8.68 15.83
C ALA A 150 -21.38 -9.78 16.73
N LYS A 151 -21.20 -11.04 16.34
CA LYS A 151 -21.56 -12.20 17.16
C LYS A 151 -20.78 -12.24 18.49
N GLN A 152 -19.45 -12.04 18.43
CA GLN A 152 -18.59 -12.01 19.62
C GLN A 152 -18.93 -10.84 20.55
N ALA A 153 -19.29 -9.70 19.98
CA ALA A 153 -19.72 -8.51 20.73
C ALA A 153 -21.12 -8.64 21.33
N GLY A 154 -21.86 -9.73 21.07
CA GLY A 154 -23.20 -9.95 21.60
C GLY A 154 -24.30 -9.16 20.90
N ILE A 155 -24.10 -8.71 19.67
CA ILE A 155 -25.12 -8.04 18.85
C ILE A 155 -26.07 -9.10 18.34
N SER A 156 -27.34 -9.01 18.75
CA SER A 156 -28.37 -10.03 18.46
C SER A 156 -29.09 -9.83 17.13
N ARG A 157 -29.05 -8.61 16.58
CA ARG A 157 -29.77 -8.26 15.35
C ARG A 157 -28.81 -7.67 14.33
N LEU A 158 -28.74 -8.32 13.16
CA LEU A 158 -27.85 -7.93 12.07
C LEU A 158 -28.61 -8.03 10.73
N ALA A 159 -28.46 -7.03 9.88
CA ALA A 159 -28.93 -7.01 8.51
C ALA A 159 -27.79 -6.71 7.55
N ILE A 160 -27.73 -7.44 6.45
CA ILE A 160 -26.70 -7.27 5.41
C ILE A 160 -27.40 -6.73 4.16
N HIS A 161 -26.87 -5.62 3.64
CA HIS A 161 -27.27 -5.01 2.38
C HIS A 161 -26.14 -5.26 1.37
N ALA A 162 -26.20 -6.41 0.72
CA ALA A 162 -25.16 -6.85 -0.20
C ALA A 162 -25.37 -6.19 -1.57
N ILE A 163 -24.33 -5.52 -2.06
CA ILE A 163 -24.21 -5.06 -3.43
C ILE A 163 -23.30 -6.05 -4.14
N THR A 164 -23.78 -6.69 -5.20
CA THR A 164 -22.97 -7.69 -5.93
C THR A 164 -22.00 -6.99 -6.86
N ASP A 165 -20.84 -7.59 -7.04
CA ASP A 165 -19.81 -7.14 -7.97
C ASP A 165 -20.06 -7.77 -9.36
N GLY A 166 -19.59 -7.12 -10.37
CA GLY A 166 -19.64 -7.56 -11.76
C GLY A 166 -18.65 -6.77 -12.60
N ARG A 167 -17.74 -6.04 -11.91
CA ARG A 167 -16.70 -5.21 -12.52
C ARG A 167 -15.30 -5.74 -12.22
N ASP A 168 -15.01 -6.00 -10.93
CA ASP A 168 -13.70 -6.43 -10.47
C ASP A 168 -13.58 -7.96 -10.45
N THR A 169 -14.73 -8.63 -10.56
CA THR A 169 -14.85 -10.09 -10.66
C THR A 169 -15.69 -10.46 -11.87
N PRO A 170 -15.50 -11.66 -12.45
CA PRO A 170 -16.32 -12.12 -13.56
C PRO A 170 -17.81 -12.08 -13.23
N THR A 171 -18.62 -11.66 -14.17
CA THR A 171 -20.07 -11.81 -14.10
C THR A 171 -20.41 -13.28 -14.24
N GLN A 172 -21.10 -13.85 -13.26
CA GLN A 172 -21.63 -15.21 -13.35
C GLN A 172 -22.98 -15.20 -14.08
#